data_03396cf1a8bc1b5c8b88e315ad23c630
#
_entry.id   03396cf1a8bc1b5c8b88e315ad23c630
#
_cell.length_a   1.000
_cell.length_b   1.000
_cell.length_c   1.000
_cell.angle_alpha   90.00
_cell.angle_beta   90.00
_cell.angle_gamma   90.00
#
_symmetry.space_group_name_H-M   'P 1'
#
loop_
_entity.id
_entity.type
_entity.pdbx_description
1 polymer ?
#
loop_
_entity_poly.entity_id
_entity_poly.type
_entity_poly.pdbx_seq_one_letter_code
_entity_poly.pdbx_strand_id
1 'polypeptide(L)' 'MATGTVKWFNTDKGYGFIAPDDGDKDLFVHQTGVDAGATVKEGDQVTFETESSPKGPRAINVRPV' A
#
# COMPACT_ATOMS: atom_id res chain seq x y z
N MET A 1 -5.80 8.37 8.71
CA MET A 1 -5.15 7.12 8.28
C MET A 1 -6.19 6.14 7.79
N ALA A 2 -5.89 5.46 6.72
CA ALA A 2 -6.78 4.43 6.18
C ALA A 2 -6.20 3.06 6.45
N THR A 3 -7.03 2.04 6.38
CA THR A 3 -6.61 0.66 6.52
C THR A 3 -6.99 -0.11 5.27
N GLY A 4 -6.27 -1.18 5.00
CA GLY A 4 -6.54 -2.03 3.86
C GLY A 4 -5.75 -3.32 3.94
N THR A 5 -5.93 -4.14 2.91
CA THR A 5 -5.23 -5.42 2.80
C THR A 5 -4.38 -5.41 1.55
N VAL A 6 -3.14 -5.87 1.67
CA VAL A 6 -2.25 -5.96 0.51
C VAL A 6 -2.77 -7.06 -0.41
N LYS A 7 -3.10 -6.71 -1.65
CA LYS A 7 -3.55 -7.69 -2.63
C LYS A 7 -2.38 -8.51 -3.13
N TRP A 8 -1.30 -7.85 -3.46
CA TRP A 8 -0.04 -8.51 -3.82
C TRP A 8 1.07 -7.47 -3.75
N PHE A 9 2.27 -7.93 -3.60
CA PHE A 9 3.45 -7.07 -3.59
C PHE A 9 4.62 -7.82 -4.18
N ASN A 10 5.26 -7.19 -5.18
CA ASN A 10 6.42 -7.78 -5.85
C ASN A 10 7.68 -7.11 -5.32
N THR A 11 8.41 -7.83 -4.48
CA THR A 11 9.62 -7.28 -3.85
C THR A 11 10.75 -7.08 -4.85
N ASP A 12 10.76 -7.86 -5.93
CA ASP A 12 11.80 -7.72 -6.96
C ASP A 12 11.62 -6.43 -7.75
N LYS A 13 10.37 -6.09 -8.06
CA LYS A 13 10.05 -4.87 -8.80
C LYS A 13 9.80 -3.69 -7.87
N GLY A 14 9.54 -3.96 -6.60
CA GLY A 14 9.38 -2.92 -5.58
C GLY A 14 8.03 -2.22 -5.59
N TYR A 15 6.95 -2.89 -5.99
CA TYR A 15 5.62 -2.28 -5.97
C TYR A 15 4.53 -3.33 -5.79
N GLY A 16 3.34 -2.87 -5.49
CA GLY A 16 2.18 -3.71 -5.32
C GLY A 16 0.90 -2.91 -5.25
N PHE A 17 -0.17 -3.55 -4.81
CA PHE A 17 -1.47 -2.93 -4.67
C PHE A 17 -2.09 -3.27 -3.33
N ILE A 18 -2.82 -2.29 -2.78
CA ILE A 18 -3.56 -2.43 -1.54
C ILE A 18 -5.05 -2.26 -1.86
N ALA A 19 -5.88 -3.14 -1.31
CA ALA A 19 -7.32 -3.03 -1.38
C ALA A 19 -7.79 -2.30 -0.11
N PRO A 20 -8.25 -1.03 -0.23
CA PRO A 20 -8.73 -0.28 0.93
C PRO A 20 -9.94 -0.95 1.55
N ASP A 21 -10.04 -0.90 2.88
CA ASP A 21 -11.17 -1.51 3.59
C ASP A 21 -12.48 -0.77 3.36
N ASP A 22 -12.42 0.49 2.91
CA ASP A 22 -13.63 1.28 2.63
C ASP A 22 -14.30 0.92 1.30
N GLY A 23 -13.75 -0.05 0.58
CA GLY A 23 -14.34 -0.49 -0.69
C GLY A 23 -13.93 0.34 -1.90
N ASP A 24 -13.03 1.28 -1.71
CA ASP A 24 -12.53 2.09 -2.80
C ASP A 24 -11.63 1.28 -3.74
N LYS A 25 -11.23 1.88 -4.84
CA LYS A 25 -10.36 1.23 -5.82
C LYS A 25 -9.01 0.87 -5.21
N ASP A 26 -8.39 -0.17 -5.74
CA ASP A 26 -7.06 -0.57 -5.30
C ASP A 26 -6.09 0.58 -5.45
N LEU A 27 -5.20 0.73 -4.47
CA LEU A 27 -4.20 1.78 -4.48
C LEU A 27 -2.84 1.20 -4.83
N PHE A 28 -2.13 1.91 -5.69
CA PHE A 28 -0.75 1.56 -6.00
C PHE A 28 0.14 1.88 -4.78
N VAL A 29 1.05 0.98 -4.45
CA VAL A 29 2.04 1.21 -3.41
C VAL A 29 3.42 0.85 -3.96
N HIS A 30 4.36 1.78 -3.81
CA HIS A 30 5.76 1.56 -4.15
C HIS A 30 6.54 1.26 -2.87
N GLN A 31 7.63 0.50 -2.97
CA GLN A 31 8.40 0.15 -1.77
C GLN A 31 8.89 1.39 -1.02
N THR A 32 9.09 2.52 -1.70
CA THR A 32 9.47 3.77 -1.03
C THR A 32 8.32 4.36 -0.22
N GLY A 33 7.08 3.93 -0.47
CA GLY A 33 5.93 4.32 0.32
C GLY A 33 5.68 3.43 1.53
N VAL A 34 6.45 2.36 1.68
CA VAL A 34 6.39 1.49 2.85
C VAL A 34 7.39 2.00 3.87
N ASP A 35 6.99 2.05 5.15
CA ASP A 35 7.87 2.53 6.21
C ASP A 35 9.19 1.77 6.23
N ALA A 36 10.27 2.49 6.52
CA ALA A 36 11.58 1.88 6.63
C ALA A 36 11.57 0.75 7.68
N GLY A 37 12.08 -0.40 7.30
CA GLY A 37 12.10 -1.56 8.17
C GLY A 37 10.82 -2.36 8.19
N ALA A 38 9.74 -1.87 7.57
CA ALA A 38 8.50 -2.63 7.46
C ALA A 38 8.55 -3.54 6.24
N THR A 39 7.97 -4.72 6.38
CA THR A 39 7.85 -5.67 5.27
C THR A 39 6.37 -5.99 5.10
N VAL A 40 5.88 -5.85 3.89
CA VAL A 40 4.48 -6.18 3.57
C VAL A 40 4.46 -7.28 2.53
N LYS A 41 3.43 -8.11 2.59
CA LYS A 41 3.24 -9.19 1.64
C LYS A 41 1.75 -9.44 1.44
N GLU A 42 1.45 -10.27 0.46
CA GLU A 42 0.08 -10.57 0.09
C GLU A 42 -0.74 -11.01 1.30
N GLY A 43 -1.90 -10.40 1.46
CA GLY A 43 -2.81 -10.73 2.55
C GLY A 43 -2.55 -9.98 3.84
N ASP A 44 -1.48 -9.19 3.93
CA ASP A 44 -1.19 -8.44 5.15
C ASP A 44 -2.17 -7.29 5.32
N GLN A 45 -2.61 -7.08 6.57
CA GLN A 45 -3.41 -5.92 6.95
C GLN A 45 -2.45 -4.77 7.23
N VAL A 46 -2.73 -3.61 6.63
CA VAL A 46 -1.85 -2.46 6.75
C VAL A 46 -2.63 -1.18 7.01
N THR A 47 -1.94 -0.19 7.58
CA THR A 47 -2.43 1.18 7.64
C THR A 47 -1.62 2.00 6.65
N PHE A 48 -2.23 3.03 6.09
CA PHE A 48 -1.57 3.85 5.09
C PHE A 48 -2.23 5.21 4.98
N GLU A 49 -1.57 6.12 4.27
CA GLU A 49 -2.13 7.40 3.87
C GLU A 49 -2.21 7.42 2.35
N THR A 50 -3.13 8.24 1.83
CA THR A 50 -3.32 8.37 0.40
C THR A 50 -2.71 9.68 -0.07
N GLU A 51 -1.99 9.62 -1.19
CA GLU A 51 -1.38 10.80 -1.79
C GLU A 51 -1.78 10.85 -3.26
N SER A 52 -2.15 12.05 -3.74
CA SER A 52 -2.42 12.25 -5.15
C SER A 52 -1.12 12.28 -5.94
N SER A 53 -1.14 11.66 -7.11
CA SER A 53 0.01 11.69 -7.99
C SER A 53 -0.48 11.88 -9.44
N PRO A 54 0.40 12.29 -10.37
CA PRO A 54 0.01 12.44 -11.77
C PRO A 54 -0.59 11.18 -12.40
N LYS A 55 -0.26 10.02 -11.85
CA LYS A 55 -0.76 8.73 -12.34
C LYS A 55 -1.98 8.25 -11.57
N GLY A 56 -2.47 9.03 -10.60
CA GLY A 56 -3.59 8.67 -9.76
C GLY A 56 -3.19 8.55 -8.29
N PRO A 57 -4.14 8.20 -7.41
CA PRO A 57 -3.84 8.08 -5.99
C PRO A 57 -2.90 6.90 -5.71
N ARG A 58 -2.05 7.05 -4.71
CA ARG A 58 -1.14 6.00 -4.27
C ARG A 58 -1.09 5.97 -2.75
N ALA A 59 -0.72 4.82 -2.19
CA ALA A 59 -0.57 4.67 -0.76
C ALA A 59 0.85 5.04 -0.35
N ILE A 60 0.96 5.77 0.77
CA ILE A 60 2.25 6.14 1.35
C ILE A 60 2.21 5.86 2.84
N ASN A 61 3.37 5.87 3.48
CA ASN A 61 3.50 5.60 4.93
C ASN A 61 2.82 4.28 5.31
N VAL A 62 2.98 3.28 4.48
CA VAL A 62 2.34 1.98 4.66
C VAL A 62 3.04 1.22 5.78
N ARG A 63 2.27 0.71 6.73
CA ARG A 63 2.77 -0.07 7.86
C ARG A 63 1.90 -1.28 8.09
N PRO A 64 2.48 -2.41 8.49
CA PRO A 64 1.67 -3.55 8.96
C PRO A 64 0.90 -3.15 10.23
N VAL A 65 -0.29 -3.67 10.33
CA VAL A 65 -1.10 -3.46 11.55
C VAL A 65 -0.54 -4.29 12.70
#